data_9a2a83475137d1a8a9b8ed54e95da191
#
_entry.id   9a2a83475137d1a8a9b8ed54e95da191
#
_cell.length_a   1.000
_cell.length_b   1.000
_cell.length_c   1.000
_cell.angle_alpha   90.00
_cell.angle_beta   90.00
_cell.angle_gamma   90.00
#
_symmetry.space_group_name_H-M   'P 1'
#
loop_
_entity.id
_entity.type
_entity.pdbx_description
1 polymer ?
#
loop_
_entity_poly.entity_id
_entity_poly.type
_entity_poly.pdbx_seq_one_letter_code
_entity_poly.pdbx_strand_id
1 'polypeptide(L)'
;NAGVGDLLVSDKAIYLTLRVEGKPQQLIYENLETSEVRQIGSFSDEEWSEVKLFLRGDTLCNPEGDYDKQMLTLHTFDPATGKVGKETYTSDTVPLWTADDLRYVNGRYYALMYDDNVRGLYSGETLETMTCITSPLTTMDSILLVTDDDVLLANGTLLMSSRIVSETSVTLVLSQTEAHNAADYMLQNGVTFRSVYDLTTADILNTKNSDVDILCITPFDTVSLKLLKTKGYFTDLSSSAILSKQVSRLYPGLQKGLTTDDGQIVGWYETVETYLPDAAMDVLEQNGMTFANTLLEMFQQITQLADEGVFADEGMAPLGYPGYSRLNMLNMSIERYLNEQQLLGNRITLNNAELQELLTYIVANVPEDEDAFPQNEDGYSLYEMDVSMPITTDCHMPMKVGESSPAAIPASVYVLVVNPYSQHKEEAIRYLEYCAQNVYDETQYRIFADMTEPLVNTYQEQRIAELAAQIA
;
A
#
# COMPACT_ATOMS: atom_id res chain seq x y z
N ASN A 1 -6.73 -15.76 -30.22
CA ASN A 1 -7.44 -15.58 -28.96
C ASN A 1 -8.39 -14.39 -29.09
N ALA A 2 -9.59 -14.50 -28.51
CA ALA A 2 -10.55 -13.42 -28.39
C ALA A 2 -11.03 -13.35 -26.94
N GLY A 3 -11.21 -12.14 -26.43
CA GLY A 3 -11.69 -11.89 -25.06
C GLY A 3 -12.68 -10.73 -25.02
N VAL A 4 -13.56 -10.73 -24.03
CA VAL A 4 -14.45 -9.61 -23.74
C VAL A 4 -13.70 -8.66 -22.81
N GLY A 5 -13.63 -7.38 -23.18
CA GLY A 5 -13.00 -6.35 -22.34
C GLY A 5 -13.97 -5.78 -21.31
N ASP A 6 -15.08 -5.22 -21.78
CA ASP A 6 -16.15 -4.68 -20.90
C ASP A 6 -17.54 -5.07 -21.43
N LEU A 7 -18.51 -5.16 -20.52
CA LEU A 7 -19.88 -5.54 -20.80
C LEU A 7 -20.85 -4.60 -20.06
N LEU A 8 -21.68 -3.90 -20.82
CA LEU A 8 -22.73 -3.04 -20.28
C LEU A 8 -24.09 -3.52 -20.80
N VAL A 9 -25.03 -3.73 -19.90
CA VAL A 9 -26.38 -4.17 -20.20
C VAL A 9 -27.38 -3.11 -19.77
N SER A 10 -28.29 -2.78 -20.67
CA SER A 10 -29.45 -1.92 -20.39
C SER A 10 -30.76 -2.68 -20.69
N ASP A 11 -31.90 -2.07 -20.39
CA ASP A 11 -33.22 -2.65 -20.69
C ASP A 11 -33.42 -2.89 -22.18
N LYS A 12 -32.70 -2.19 -23.04
CA LYS A 12 -32.91 -2.20 -24.51
C LYS A 12 -31.76 -2.82 -25.28
N ALA A 13 -30.57 -2.90 -24.69
CA ALA A 13 -29.39 -3.26 -25.46
C ALA A 13 -28.28 -3.86 -24.58
N ILE A 14 -27.44 -4.65 -25.24
CA ILE A 14 -26.14 -5.08 -24.73
C ILE A 14 -25.04 -4.37 -25.51
N TYR A 15 -24.06 -3.85 -24.79
CA TYR A 15 -22.82 -3.29 -25.35
C TYR A 15 -21.65 -4.08 -24.81
N LEU A 16 -20.76 -4.50 -25.67
CA LEU A 16 -19.55 -5.20 -25.25
C LEU A 16 -18.33 -4.75 -26.06
N THR A 17 -17.19 -4.74 -25.41
CA THR A 17 -15.92 -4.58 -26.10
C THR A 17 -15.27 -5.94 -26.33
N LEU A 18 -14.87 -6.20 -27.58
CA LEU A 18 -14.26 -7.46 -27.99
C LEU A 18 -12.80 -7.21 -28.37
N ARG A 19 -11.90 -7.88 -27.66
CA ARG A 19 -10.47 -7.92 -27.97
C ARG A 19 -10.17 -9.13 -28.83
N VAL A 20 -9.55 -8.93 -29.96
CA VAL A 20 -9.07 -10.01 -30.84
C VAL A 20 -7.59 -9.74 -31.11
N GLU A 21 -6.75 -10.73 -30.84
CA GLU A 21 -5.31 -10.63 -31.02
C GLU A 21 -4.94 -10.12 -32.42
N GLY A 22 -4.11 -9.07 -32.51
CA GLY A 22 -3.68 -8.43 -33.74
C GLY A 22 -4.76 -7.60 -34.46
N LYS A 23 -5.85 -7.25 -33.77
CA LYS A 23 -6.88 -6.35 -34.30
C LYS A 23 -7.24 -5.27 -33.30
N PRO A 24 -7.68 -4.08 -33.80
CA PRO A 24 -8.27 -3.06 -32.93
C PRO A 24 -9.42 -3.63 -32.11
N GLN A 25 -9.53 -3.20 -30.85
CA GLN A 25 -10.64 -3.55 -29.99
C GLN A 25 -11.95 -3.08 -30.62
N GLN A 26 -12.93 -3.95 -30.68
CA GLN A 26 -14.23 -3.68 -31.31
C GLN A 26 -15.30 -3.39 -30.28
N LEU A 27 -16.14 -2.40 -30.52
CA LEU A 27 -17.35 -2.13 -29.76
C LEU A 27 -18.54 -2.72 -30.50
N ILE A 28 -19.21 -3.68 -29.86
CA ILE A 28 -20.35 -4.41 -30.39
C ILE A 28 -21.61 -3.96 -29.64
N TYR A 29 -22.69 -3.80 -30.39
CA TYR A 29 -24.02 -3.48 -29.90
C TYR A 29 -25.00 -4.59 -30.30
N GLU A 30 -25.82 -5.03 -29.37
CA GLU A 30 -26.96 -5.91 -29.63
C GLU A 30 -28.25 -5.24 -29.11
N ASN A 31 -29.23 -5.13 -29.99
CA ASN A 31 -30.56 -4.68 -29.63
C ASN A 31 -31.39 -5.85 -29.09
N LEU A 32 -31.86 -5.76 -27.83
CA LEU A 32 -32.58 -6.86 -27.17
C LEU A 32 -33.99 -7.08 -27.70
N GLU A 33 -34.63 -6.08 -28.32
CA GLU A 33 -35.98 -6.23 -28.92
C GLU A 33 -35.92 -6.87 -30.31
N THR A 34 -34.90 -6.51 -31.11
CA THR A 34 -34.82 -6.95 -32.49
C THR A 34 -33.78 -8.05 -32.71
N SER A 35 -32.93 -8.34 -31.73
CA SER A 35 -31.78 -9.23 -31.84
C SER A 35 -30.78 -8.80 -32.93
N GLU A 36 -30.79 -7.53 -33.32
CA GLU A 36 -29.84 -6.98 -34.25
C GLU A 36 -28.49 -6.81 -33.58
N VAL A 37 -27.44 -7.42 -34.17
CA VAL A 37 -26.06 -7.29 -33.72
C VAL A 37 -25.26 -6.51 -34.75
N ARG A 38 -24.50 -5.48 -34.30
CA ARG A 38 -23.64 -4.69 -35.17
C ARG A 38 -22.40 -4.19 -34.43
N GLN A 39 -21.32 -4.03 -35.17
CA GLN A 39 -20.17 -3.29 -34.73
C GLN A 39 -20.44 -1.78 -34.87
N ILE A 40 -20.29 -1.03 -33.76
CA ILE A 40 -20.59 0.40 -33.73
C ILE A 40 -19.35 1.27 -33.55
N GLY A 41 -18.19 0.67 -33.29
CA GLY A 41 -16.91 1.37 -33.18
C GLY A 41 -15.72 0.42 -33.12
N SER A 42 -14.53 1.01 -33.16
CA SER A 42 -13.26 0.32 -32.91
C SER A 42 -12.28 1.29 -32.24
N PHE A 43 -11.41 0.77 -31.41
CA PHE A 43 -10.37 1.50 -30.69
C PHE A 43 -8.99 1.05 -31.16
N SER A 44 -7.98 1.93 -31.17
CA SER A 44 -6.63 1.56 -31.60
C SER A 44 -5.92 0.62 -30.62
N ASP A 45 -5.06 -0.27 -31.13
CA ASP A 45 -4.33 -1.26 -30.32
C ASP A 45 -3.27 -0.64 -29.39
N GLU A 46 -2.93 0.64 -29.53
CA GLU A 46 -1.87 1.31 -28.79
C GLU A 46 -2.35 1.86 -27.42
N GLU A 47 -3.66 1.92 -27.20
CA GLU A 47 -4.24 2.43 -25.97
C GLU A 47 -4.70 1.27 -25.06
N TRP A 48 -3.81 0.86 -24.18
CA TRP A 48 -4.04 -0.16 -23.14
C TRP A 48 -4.96 0.32 -22.01
N SER A 49 -5.80 1.33 -22.23
CA SER A 49 -6.78 1.72 -21.24
C SER A 49 -7.88 0.66 -21.17
N GLU A 50 -8.18 0.17 -19.98
CA GLU A 50 -9.38 -0.61 -19.71
C GLU A 50 -10.59 0.26 -20.02
N VAL A 51 -11.22 -0.01 -21.16
CA VAL A 51 -12.41 0.72 -21.60
C VAL A 51 -13.56 0.35 -20.68
N LYS A 52 -14.05 1.30 -19.88
CA LYS A 52 -15.22 1.13 -19.03
C LYS A 52 -16.39 1.92 -19.60
N LEU A 53 -17.33 1.20 -20.18
CA LEU A 53 -18.52 1.76 -20.80
C LEU A 53 -19.54 2.22 -19.75
N PHE A 54 -20.25 3.32 -20.04
CA PHE A 54 -21.42 3.73 -19.24
C PHE A 54 -22.50 4.37 -20.10
N LEU A 55 -23.74 4.46 -19.57
CA LEU A 55 -24.84 5.13 -20.24
C LEU A 55 -25.11 6.50 -19.62
N ARG A 56 -25.27 7.52 -20.47
CA ARG A 56 -25.79 8.82 -20.14
C ARG A 56 -27.20 8.96 -20.80
N GLY A 57 -28.23 8.58 -20.06
CA GLY A 57 -29.55 8.32 -20.66
C GLY A 57 -29.48 7.13 -21.60
N ASP A 58 -29.92 7.30 -22.86
CA ASP A 58 -29.82 6.27 -23.90
C ASP A 58 -28.49 6.35 -24.69
N THR A 59 -27.61 7.31 -24.42
CA THR A 59 -26.34 7.49 -25.12
C THR A 59 -25.25 6.67 -24.43
N LEU A 60 -24.60 5.78 -25.19
CA LEU A 60 -23.41 5.09 -24.74
C LEU A 60 -22.23 6.06 -24.70
N CYS A 61 -21.48 6.03 -23.64
CA CYS A 61 -20.27 6.83 -23.45
C CYS A 61 -19.07 5.93 -23.14
N ASN A 62 -17.93 6.29 -23.71
CA ASN A 62 -16.63 5.72 -23.42
C ASN A 62 -15.68 6.85 -23.01
N PRO A 63 -15.19 6.88 -21.75
CA PRO A 63 -14.25 7.89 -21.29
C PRO A 63 -12.83 7.55 -21.76
N GLU A 64 -12.07 8.58 -22.17
CA GLU A 64 -10.67 8.53 -22.52
C GLU A 64 -9.94 9.72 -21.87
N GLY A 65 -9.04 9.44 -20.92
CA GLY A 65 -8.19 10.43 -20.29
C GLY A 65 -6.95 10.75 -21.10
N ASP A 66 -6.63 12.02 -21.31
CA ASP A 66 -5.38 12.49 -21.92
C ASP A 66 -4.55 13.18 -20.83
N TYR A 67 -3.55 12.48 -20.33
CA TYR A 67 -2.71 12.97 -19.24
C TYR A 67 -1.89 14.19 -19.64
N ASP A 68 -1.34 14.21 -20.87
CA ASP A 68 -0.49 15.30 -21.34
C ASP A 68 -1.28 16.60 -21.51
N LYS A 69 -2.55 16.51 -21.90
CA LYS A 69 -3.44 17.67 -22.08
C LYS A 69 -4.33 17.93 -20.88
N GLN A 70 -4.27 17.09 -19.84
CA GLN A 70 -5.15 17.17 -18.67
C GLN A 70 -6.62 17.27 -19.05
N MET A 71 -7.07 16.38 -19.94
CA MET A 71 -8.37 16.45 -20.59
C MET A 71 -9.07 15.08 -20.56
N LEU A 72 -10.37 15.07 -20.32
CA LEU A 72 -11.23 13.92 -20.53
C LEU A 72 -11.98 14.04 -21.83
N THR A 73 -11.96 13.01 -22.64
CA THR A 73 -12.78 12.87 -23.84
C THR A 73 -13.85 11.82 -23.61
N LEU A 74 -15.11 12.16 -23.87
CA LEU A 74 -16.20 11.18 -23.98
C LEU A 74 -16.45 10.89 -25.46
N HIS A 75 -16.16 9.67 -25.87
CA HIS A 75 -16.67 9.14 -27.13
C HIS A 75 -18.12 8.70 -26.92
N THR A 76 -19.04 9.21 -27.72
CA THR A 76 -20.46 8.98 -27.56
C THR A 76 -21.05 8.21 -28.74
N PHE A 77 -22.02 7.35 -28.48
CA PHE A 77 -22.78 6.65 -29.49
C PHE A 77 -24.27 6.69 -29.11
N ASP A 78 -25.10 7.21 -30.04
CA ASP A 78 -26.56 7.20 -29.94
C ASP A 78 -27.11 5.98 -30.70
N PRO A 79 -27.62 4.95 -30.01
CA PRO A 79 -28.12 3.74 -30.65
C PRO A 79 -29.35 3.97 -31.50
N ALA A 80 -30.18 5.00 -31.23
CA ALA A 80 -31.38 5.29 -31.98
C ALA A 80 -31.07 5.88 -33.34
N THR A 81 -30.08 6.76 -33.42
CA THR A 81 -29.70 7.45 -34.69
C THR A 81 -28.46 6.85 -35.33
N GLY A 82 -27.68 6.03 -34.63
CA GLY A 82 -26.40 5.51 -35.06
C GLY A 82 -25.29 6.57 -35.10
N LYS A 83 -25.50 7.74 -34.51
CA LYS A 83 -24.56 8.85 -34.52
C LYS A 83 -23.44 8.64 -33.52
N VAL A 84 -22.20 8.72 -34.00
CA VAL A 84 -20.99 8.78 -33.18
C VAL A 84 -20.62 10.24 -32.93
N GLY A 85 -20.23 10.58 -31.72
CA GLY A 85 -19.79 11.91 -31.32
C GLY A 85 -18.56 11.87 -30.43
N LYS A 86 -17.98 13.05 -30.19
CA LYS A 86 -16.86 13.27 -29.29
C LYS A 86 -17.09 14.56 -28.53
N GLU A 87 -17.00 14.49 -27.19
CA GLU A 87 -17.12 15.63 -26.30
C GLU A 87 -15.86 15.70 -25.43
N THR A 88 -15.31 16.89 -25.25
CA THR A 88 -14.07 17.11 -24.48
C THR A 88 -14.31 18.00 -23.29
N TYR A 89 -13.71 17.65 -22.16
CA TYR A 89 -13.87 18.32 -20.88
C TYR A 89 -12.52 18.60 -20.25
N THR A 90 -12.38 19.79 -19.67
CA THR A 90 -11.20 20.21 -18.90
C THR A 90 -11.68 20.82 -17.58
N SER A 91 -10.89 20.70 -16.53
CA SER A 91 -11.16 21.33 -15.25
C SER A 91 -9.85 21.72 -14.58
N ASP A 92 -9.81 22.89 -13.95
CA ASP A 92 -8.68 23.35 -13.16
C ASP A 92 -8.73 22.83 -11.71
N THR A 93 -9.84 22.19 -11.31
CA THR A 93 -10.10 21.78 -9.91
C THR A 93 -10.43 20.29 -9.77
N VAL A 94 -10.68 19.60 -10.88
CA VAL A 94 -11.04 18.17 -10.90
C VAL A 94 -10.12 17.46 -11.86
N PRO A 95 -9.42 16.40 -11.44
CA PRO A 95 -8.47 15.66 -12.30
C PRO A 95 -9.20 14.71 -13.27
N LEU A 96 -10.01 15.27 -14.16
CA LEU A 96 -10.89 14.51 -15.07
C LEU A 96 -10.15 13.50 -15.94
N TRP A 97 -8.89 13.79 -16.30
CA TRP A 97 -8.06 12.93 -17.13
C TRP A 97 -7.63 11.63 -16.43
N THR A 98 -7.83 11.54 -15.10
CA THR A 98 -7.50 10.36 -14.30
C THR A 98 -8.71 9.47 -14.03
N ALA A 99 -9.87 9.73 -14.66
CA ALA A 99 -11.09 8.98 -14.42
C ALA A 99 -10.96 7.52 -14.89
N ASP A 100 -10.86 6.61 -13.96
CA ASP A 100 -10.75 5.17 -14.22
C ASP A 100 -12.11 4.49 -14.43
N ASP A 101 -13.11 4.90 -13.67
CA ASP A 101 -14.47 4.43 -13.80
C ASP A 101 -15.43 5.59 -13.67
N LEU A 102 -16.33 5.73 -14.64
CA LEU A 102 -17.28 6.82 -14.73
C LEU A 102 -18.69 6.27 -14.92
N ARG A 103 -19.64 6.77 -14.12
CA ARG A 103 -21.07 6.41 -14.19
C ARG A 103 -21.93 7.67 -14.25
N TYR A 104 -23.10 7.54 -14.85
CA TYR A 104 -24.11 8.60 -14.86
C TYR A 104 -25.44 8.02 -14.38
N VAL A 105 -25.89 8.43 -13.21
CA VAL A 105 -27.10 7.89 -12.55
C VAL A 105 -27.90 9.06 -11.97
N ASN A 106 -29.19 9.06 -12.21
CA ASN A 106 -30.17 10.06 -11.67
C ASN A 106 -29.72 11.52 -11.92
N GLY A 107 -29.14 11.80 -13.10
CA GLY A 107 -28.74 13.16 -13.46
C GLY A 107 -27.39 13.60 -12.90
N ARG A 108 -26.63 12.70 -12.30
CA ARG A 108 -25.30 12.98 -11.71
C ARG A 108 -24.25 12.04 -12.24
N TYR A 109 -23.03 12.55 -12.37
CA TYR A 109 -21.83 11.76 -12.61
C TYR A 109 -21.24 11.28 -11.30
N TYR A 110 -20.69 10.08 -11.33
CA TYR A 110 -19.87 9.47 -10.28
C TYR A 110 -18.60 8.93 -10.95
N ALA A 111 -17.44 9.22 -10.40
CA ALA A 111 -16.19 8.76 -10.96
C ALA A 111 -15.18 8.37 -9.87
N LEU A 112 -14.40 7.33 -10.14
CA LEU A 112 -13.16 7.08 -9.44
C LEU A 112 -12.03 7.81 -10.18
N MET A 113 -11.36 8.72 -9.49
CA MET A 113 -10.29 9.55 -10.06
C MET A 113 -9.10 9.61 -9.11
N TYR A 114 -7.91 9.84 -9.67
CA TYR A 114 -6.70 10.08 -8.91
C TYR A 114 -6.40 11.59 -8.85
N ASP A 115 -6.21 12.09 -7.63
CA ASP A 115 -5.69 13.42 -7.34
C ASP A 115 -4.38 13.25 -6.56
N ASP A 116 -3.25 13.68 -7.12
CA ASP A 116 -1.91 13.50 -6.56
C ASP A 116 -1.63 12.07 -6.04
N ASN A 117 -1.95 11.06 -6.85
CA ASN A 117 -1.83 9.62 -6.54
C ASN A 117 -2.81 9.09 -5.47
N VAL A 118 -3.79 9.88 -5.06
CA VAL A 118 -4.85 9.45 -4.16
C VAL A 118 -6.12 9.19 -4.94
N ARG A 119 -6.59 7.96 -4.87
CA ARG A 119 -7.86 7.61 -5.47
C ARG A 119 -9.01 8.09 -4.59
N GLY A 120 -9.96 8.79 -5.20
CA GLY A 120 -11.18 9.26 -4.56
C GLY A 120 -12.43 8.98 -5.39
N LEU A 121 -13.58 8.96 -4.73
CA LEU A 121 -14.89 8.97 -5.38
C LEU A 121 -15.37 10.42 -5.51
N TYR A 122 -15.66 10.80 -6.74
CA TYR A 122 -16.13 12.15 -7.09
C TYR A 122 -17.56 12.09 -7.59
N SER A 123 -18.36 13.15 -7.32
CA SER A 123 -19.73 13.28 -7.83
C SER A 123 -20.07 14.72 -8.19
N GLY A 124 -20.88 14.91 -9.21
CA GLY A 124 -21.34 16.22 -9.67
C GLY A 124 -22.47 16.14 -10.71
N GLU A 125 -23.19 17.23 -10.91
CA GLU A 125 -24.22 17.32 -11.97
C GLU A 125 -23.56 17.43 -13.35
N THR A 126 -22.38 18.04 -13.43
CA THR A 126 -21.53 18.08 -14.62
C THR A 126 -20.15 17.57 -14.28
N LEU A 127 -19.37 17.17 -15.28
CA LEU A 127 -18.00 16.66 -15.09
C LEU A 127 -17.10 17.72 -14.46
N GLU A 128 -17.21 18.97 -14.91
CA GLU A 128 -16.36 20.08 -14.45
C GLU A 128 -16.69 20.55 -13.02
N THR A 129 -17.89 20.22 -12.52
CA THR A 129 -18.36 20.60 -11.18
C THR A 129 -18.35 19.46 -10.19
N MET A 130 -17.69 18.34 -10.52
CA MET A 130 -17.55 17.23 -9.60
C MET A 130 -16.73 17.64 -8.38
N THR A 131 -17.09 17.08 -7.24
CA THR A 131 -16.35 17.25 -5.98
C THR A 131 -16.03 15.88 -5.40
N CYS A 132 -14.89 15.77 -4.74
CA CYS A 132 -14.54 14.56 -4.01
C CYS A 132 -15.53 14.37 -2.87
N ILE A 133 -16.24 13.23 -2.87
CA ILE A 133 -17.18 12.86 -1.78
C ILE A 133 -16.54 11.90 -0.79
N THR A 134 -15.53 11.16 -1.19
CA THR A 134 -14.72 10.34 -0.28
C THR A 134 -13.37 9.99 -0.88
N SER A 135 -12.34 10.00 -0.06
CA SER A 135 -10.99 9.50 -0.30
C SER A 135 -10.36 9.15 1.05
N PRO A 136 -9.32 8.36 1.10
CA PRO A 136 -8.70 7.60 0.03
C PRO A 136 -9.42 6.27 -0.23
N LEU A 137 -9.44 5.87 -1.49
CA LEU A 137 -10.05 4.61 -1.97
C LEU A 137 -9.03 3.78 -2.77
N THR A 138 -7.80 3.73 -2.33
CA THR A 138 -6.66 3.16 -3.06
C THR A 138 -6.87 1.72 -3.53
N THR A 139 -7.70 0.95 -2.83
CA THR A 139 -7.97 -0.45 -3.17
C THR A 139 -9.19 -0.65 -4.07
N MET A 140 -10.00 0.39 -4.31
CA MET A 140 -11.22 0.26 -5.13
C MET A 140 -10.96 0.65 -6.58
N ASP A 141 -11.39 -0.18 -7.52
CA ASP A 141 -11.13 0.01 -8.96
C ASP A 141 -12.42 0.14 -9.80
N SER A 142 -13.58 -0.12 -9.24
CA SER A 142 -14.84 -0.15 -9.97
C SER A 142 -16.03 0.36 -9.17
N ILE A 143 -16.92 1.10 -9.85
CA ILE A 143 -18.24 1.48 -9.36
C ILE A 143 -19.25 0.44 -9.89
N LEU A 144 -19.78 -0.41 -9.01
CA LEU A 144 -20.73 -1.45 -9.40
C LEU A 144 -22.16 -0.95 -9.44
N LEU A 145 -22.57 -0.16 -8.47
CA LEU A 145 -23.94 0.31 -8.31
C LEU A 145 -23.96 1.68 -7.64
N VAL A 146 -24.86 2.53 -8.12
CA VAL A 146 -25.19 3.81 -7.47
C VAL A 146 -26.68 3.81 -7.16
N THR A 147 -27.02 4.07 -5.91
CA THR A 147 -28.40 4.31 -5.44
C THR A 147 -28.56 5.76 -4.99
N ASP A 148 -29.70 6.14 -4.45
CA ASP A 148 -29.93 7.50 -3.92
C ASP A 148 -29.08 7.77 -2.66
N ASP A 149 -28.75 6.72 -1.90
CA ASP A 149 -28.08 6.82 -0.60
C ASP A 149 -26.67 6.22 -0.58
N ASP A 150 -26.35 5.32 -1.52
CA ASP A 150 -25.11 4.54 -1.48
C ASP A 150 -24.45 4.37 -2.86
N VAL A 151 -23.12 4.30 -2.87
CA VAL A 151 -22.32 3.84 -4.01
C VAL A 151 -21.63 2.54 -3.62
N LEU A 152 -21.90 1.48 -4.36
CA LEU A 152 -21.21 0.19 -4.18
C LEU A 152 -19.96 0.16 -5.04
N LEU A 153 -18.82 0.01 -4.39
CA LEU A 153 -17.49 -0.06 -4.99
C LEU A 153 -16.93 -1.48 -4.87
N ALA A 154 -16.06 -1.85 -5.79
CA ALA A 154 -15.37 -3.14 -5.76
C ALA A 154 -13.90 -3.01 -6.19
N ASN A 155 -13.10 -3.95 -5.72
CA ASN A 155 -11.92 -4.44 -6.41
C ASN A 155 -12.05 -5.97 -6.50
N GLY A 156 -11.40 -6.63 -7.41
CA GLY A 156 -11.60 -8.05 -7.75
C GLY A 156 -12.06 -9.02 -6.65
N THR A 157 -11.84 -8.70 -5.37
CA THR A 157 -12.17 -9.57 -4.21
C THR A 157 -12.95 -8.88 -3.10
N LEU A 158 -12.98 -7.55 -3.05
CA LEU A 158 -13.63 -6.77 -2.00
C LEU A 158 -14.83 -5.99 -2.56
N LEU A 159 -15.90 -5.94 -1.78
CA LEU A 159 -17.06 -5.08 -2.02
C LEU A 159 -17.15 -4.07 -0.88
N MET A 160 -17.31 -2.80 -1.21
CA MET A 160 -17.51 -1.72 -0.26
C MET A 160 -18.68 -0.86 -0.66
N SER A 161 -19.57 -0.53 0.28
CA SER A 161 -20.59 0.47 0.09
C SER A 161 -20.14 1.77 0.71
N SER A 162 -20.08 2.84 -0.06
CA SER A 162 -19.88 4.19 0.44
C SER A 162 -21.21 4.91 0.49
N ARG A 163 -21.69 5.26 1.69
CA ARG A 163 -22.88 6.10 1.80
C ARG A 163 -22.63 7.45 1.14
N ILE A 164 -23.58 7.90 0.35
CA ILE A 164 -23.62 9.28 -0.13
C ILE A 164 -23.94 10.15 1.08
N VAL A 165 -22.91 10.75 1.64
CA VAL A 165 -23.01 11.42 2.93
C VAL A 165 -23.74 12.74 2.78
N SER A 166 -24.65 13.04 3.73
CA SER A 166 -25.34 14.33 3.79
C SER A 166 -24.36 15.46 4.10
N GLU A 167 -24.63 16.69 3.67
CA GLU A 167 -23.82 17.91 3.91
C GLU A 167 -23.50 18.18 5.39
N THR A 168 -24.03 17.39 6.32
CA THR A 168 -23.87 17.54 7.77
C THR A 168 -22.86 16.59 8.40
N SER A 169 -22.22 15.71 7.62
CA SER A 169 -21.25 14.78 8.17
C SER A 169 -19.89 15.43 8.43
N VAL A 170 -19.21 14.94 9.45
CA VAL A 170 -17.83 15.34 9.73
C VAL A 170 -16.93 14.76 8.65
N THR A 171 -16.09 15.60 8.05
CA THR A 171 -15.00 15.16 7.19
C THR A 171 -13.71 15.19 8.00
N LEU A 172 -13.09 14.03 8.20
CA LEU A 172 -11.74 13.96 8.76
C LEU A 172 -10.71 14.18 7.66
N VAL A 173 -9.78 15.10 7.91
CA VAL A 173 -8.70 15.41 6.98
C VAL A 173 -7.39 14.80 7.48
N LEU A 174 -6.78 13.96 6.66
CA LEU A 174 -5.54 13.24 6.96
C LEU A 174 -4.40 13.76 6.10
N SER A 175 -3.19 13.81 6.64
CA SER A 175 -1.99 14.11 5.85
C SER A 175 -1.29 12.82 5.42
N GLN A 176 -0.87 12.75 4.15
CA GLN A 176 0.09 11.78 3.63
C GLN A 176 -0.19 10.30 3.91
N THR A 177 -1.47 9.88 3.94
CA THR A 177 -1.83 8.48 4.20
C THR A 177 -2.91 7.96 3.28
N GLU A 178 -2.86 6.67 3.01
CA GLU A 178 -3.90 5.92 2.30
C GLU A 178 -5.09 5.55 3.20
N ALA A 179 -4.95 5.69 4.52
CA ALA A 179 -5.98 5.43 5.53
C ALA A 179 -6.71 4.08 5.33
N HIS A 180 -5.99 2.98 5.44
CA HIS A 180 -6.48 1.63 5.12
C HIS A 180 -7.81 1.24 5.79
N ASN A 181 -8.09 1.76 7.00
CA ASN A 181 -9.33 1.51 7.72
C ASN A 181 -10.42 2.57 7.47
N ALA A 182 -10.17 3.59 6.65
CA ALA A 182 -11.10 4.71 6.48
C ALA A 182 -12.41 4.27 5.86
N ALA A 183 -12.36 3.38 4.87
CA ALA A 183 -13.52 2.89 4.17
C ALA A 183 -14.53 2.21 5.11
N ASP A 184 -14.06 1.25 5.90
CA ASP A 184 -14.92 0.52 6.85
C ASP A 184 -15.45 1.42 7.96
N TYR A 185 -14.62 2.37 8.43
CA TYR A 185 -15.05 3.33 9.43
C TYR A 185 -16.15 4.26 8.92
N MET A 186 -16.03 4.75 7.67
CA MET A 186 -17.06 5.58 7.03
C MET A 186 -18.41 4.88 6.97
N LEU A 187 -18.40 3.60 6.56
CA LEU A 187 -19.62 2.79 6.44
C LEU A 187 -20.39 2.69 7.75
N GLN A 188 -19.65 2.58 8.85
CA GLN A 188 -20.24 2.34 10.16
C GLN A 188 -20.64 3.63 10.87
N ASN A 189 -19.95 4.74 10.61
CA ASN A 189 -20.04 5.96 11.42
C ASN A 189 -20.55 7.20 10.67
N GLY A 190 -20.72 7.14 9.34
CA GLY A 190 -21.20 8.27 8.54
C GLY A 190 -20.24 9.47 8.50
N VAL A 191 -18.96 9.21 8.69
CA VAL A 191 -17.86 10.18 8.60
C VAL A 191 -17.24 10.07 7.21
N THR A 192 -16.83 11.19 6.63
CA THR A 192 -16.06 11.18 5.37
C THR A 192 -14.58 11.44 5.65
N PHE A 193 -13.73 11.09 4.68
CA PHE A 193 -12.30 11.33 4.75
C PHE A 193 -11.82 12.13 3.55
N ARG A 194 -10.78 12.92 3.77
CA ARG A 194 -10.03 13.59 2.73
C ARG A 194 -8.55 13.54 3.07
N SER A 195 -7.71 13.14 2.12
CA SER A 195 -6.26 13.20 2.27
C SER A 195 -5.69 14.48 1.66
N VAL A 196 -4.63 15.03 2.28
CA VAL A 196 -3.86 16.16 1.78
C VAL A 196 -2.40 15.76 1.67
N TYR A 197 -1.80 16.00 0.52
CA TYR A 197 -0.41 15.60 0.19
C TYR A 197 0.49 16.81 -0.09
N ASP A 198 -0.07 17.97 -0.33
CA ASP A 198 0.62 19.22 -0.60
C ASP A 198 1.17 19.91 0.67
N LEU A 199 0.82 19.41 1.86
CA LEU A 199 1.25 19.94 3.15
C LEU A 199 2.13 18.96 3.89
N THR A 200 3.34 19.35 4.24
CA THR A 200 4.20 18.54 5.11
C THR A 200 3.72 18.61 6.57
N THR A 201 4.06 17.57 7.36
CA THR A 201 3.81 17.58 8.82
C THR A 201 4.41 18.85 9.48
N ALA A 202 5.57 19.30 9.03
CA ALA A 202 6.21 20.50 9.53
C ALA A 202 5.37 21.76 9.23
N ASP A 203 4.81 21.88 8.02
CA ASP A 203 3.97 23.01 7.64
C ASP A 203 2.71 23.07 8.49
N ILE A 204 2.02 21.92 8.65
CA ILE A 204 0.80 21.81 9.46
C ILE A 204 1.06 22.24 10.90
N LEU A 205 2.14 21.75 11.52
CA LEU A 205 2.46 22.06 12.91
C LEU A 205 2.94 23.50 13.10
N ASN A 206 3.77 24.04 12.19
CA ASN A 206 4.30 25.41 12.27
C ASN A 206 3.22 26.46 12.06
N THR A 207 2.27 26.19 11.18
CA THR A 207 1.15 27.12 10.92
C THR A 207 -0.01 26.91 11.90
N LYS A 208 0.04 25.85 12.73
CA LYS A 208 -1.05 25.42 13.60
C LYS A 208 -2.35 25.18 12.80
N ASN A 209 -2.20 24.54 11.66
CA ASN A 209 -3.31 24.30 10.75
C ASN A 209 -4.35 23.38 11.43
N SER A 210 -5.54 23.91 11.66
CA SER A 210 -6.65 23.21 12.31
C SER A 210 -7.53 22.43 11.33
N ASP A 211 -7.29 22.57 10.02
CA ASP A 211 -8.09 21.95 8.96
C ASP A 211 -7.60 20.52 8.64
N VAL A 212 -6.46 20.14 9.21
CA VAL A 212 -5.95 18.76 9.17
C VAL A 212 -6.17 18.12 10.54
N ASP A 213 -6.82 16.97 10.59
CA ASP A 213 -7.22 16.32 11.83
C ASP A 213 -6.22 15.27 12.29
N ILE A 214 -5.66 14.51 11.36
CA ILE A 214 -4.75 13.41 11.63
C ILE A 214 -3.49 13.57 10.80
N LEU A 215 -2.33 13.47 11.46
CA LEU A 215 -1.01 13.46 10.83
C LEU A 215 -0.59 12.00 10.66
N CYS A 216 -0.15 11.61 9.48
CA CYS A 216 0.56 10.35 9.28
C CYS A 216 2.06 10.64 9.32
N ILE A 217 2.76 10.08 10.28
CA ILE A 217 4.21 10.20 10.42
C ILE A 217 4.85 8.97 9.79
N THR A 218 5.60 9.21 8.73
CA THR A 218 6.29 8.17 7.95
C THR A 218 7.77 8.08 8.33
N PRO A 219 8.48 7.00 7.98
CA PRO A 219 9.93 6.88 8.19
C PRO A 219 10.73 7.96 7.44
N PHE A 220 10.15 8.57 6.40
CA PHE A 220 10.79 9.54 5.51
C PHE A 220 10.49 10.99 5.88
N ASP A 221 9.65 11.22 6.88
CA ASP A 221 9.27 12.56 7.30
C ASP A 221 10.43 13.34 7.93
N THR A 222 10.49 14.63 7.63
CA THR A 222 11.41 15.58 8.28
C THR A 222 11.10 15.76 9.78
N VAL A 223 9.85 15.52 10.17
CA VAL A 223 9.38 15.56 11.56
C VAL A 223 9.24 14.14 12.10
N SER A 224 10.25 13.69 12.81
CA SER A 224 10.23 12.35 13.39
C SER A 224 9.24 12.24 14.58
N LEU A 225 8.71 11.03 14.81
CA LEU A 225 7.88 10.73 15.98
C LEU A 225 8.57 11.11 17.31
N LYS A 226 9.89 10.96 17.40
CA LYS A 226 10.68 11.40 18.54
C LYS A 226 10.61 12.90 18.76
N LEU A 227 10.66 13.70 17.69
CA LEU A 227 10.53 15.16 17.78
C LEU A 227 9.14 15.57 18.24
N LEU A 228 8.08 14.94 17.71
CA LEU A 228 6.69 15.16 18.13
C LEU A 228 6.54 14.92 19.65
N LYS A 229 7.03 13.78 20.15
CA LYS A 229 7.00 13.43 21.58
C LYS A 229 7.74 14.47 22.43
N THR A 230 8.95 14.84 22.02
CA THR A 230 9.79 15.79 22.78
C THR A 230 9.18 17.18 22.82
N LYS A 231 8.47 17.61 21.78
CA LYS A 231 7.86 18.95 21.67
C LYS A 231 6.40 18.99 22.14
N GLY A 232 5.77 17.84 22.40
CA GLY A 232 4.35 17.78 22.74
C GLY A 232 3.42 18.18 21.58
N TYR A 233 3.81 17.89 20.33
CA TYR A 233 3.03 18.22 19.13
C TYR A 233 2.07 17.06 18.77
N PHE A 234 1.27 16.64 19.74
CA PHE A 234 0.25 15.59 19.61
C PHE A 234 -0.90 15.81 20.58
N THR A 235 -2.02 15.18 20.32
CA THR A 235 -3.11 15.06 21.31
C THR A 235 -2.85 13.81 22.15
N ASP A 236 -2.84 13.95 23.48
CA ASP A 236 -2.66 12.81 24.38
C ASP A 236 -3.88 11.88 24.32
N LEU A 237 -3.63 10.62 24.00
CA LEU A 237 -4.63 9.56 23.84
C LEU A 237 -4.71 8.63 25.05
N SER A 238 -3.96 8.86 26.12
CA SER A 238 -3.90 7.98 27.30
C SER A 238 -5.23 7.86 28.07
N SER A 239 -6.16 8.80 27.86
CA SER A 239 -7.51 8.72 28.41
C SER A 239 -8.41 7.70 27.69
N SER A 240 -8.05 7.24 26.48
CA SER A 240 -8.76 6.19 25.77
C SER A 240 -8.45 4.82 26.39
N ALA A 241 -9.47 4.15 26.93
CA ALA A 241 -9.33 2.80 27.45
C ALA A 241 -9.01 1.78 26.36
N ILE A 242 -9.50 2.00 25.12
CA ILE A 242 -9.25 1.14 23.96
C ILE A 242 -7.79 1.22 23.56
N LEU A 243 -7.29 2.44 23.28
CA LEU A 243 -5.91 2.64 22.87
C LEU A 243 -4.92 2.21 23.97
N SER A 244 -5.21 2.54 25.23
CA SER A 244 -4.37 2.12 26.36
C SER A 244 -4.25 0.59 26.46
N LYS A 245 -5.38 -0.14 26.27
CA LYS A 245 -5.39 -1.60 26.23
C LYS A 245 -4.57 -2.14 25.06
N GLN A 246 -4.77 -1.63 23.85
CA GLN A 246 -4.07 -2.13 22.66
C GLN A 246 -2.58 -1.80 22.69
N VAL A 247 -2.20 -0.59 23.12
CA VAL A 247 -0.78 -0.22 23.30
C VAL A 247 -0.08 -1.14 24.30
N SER A 248 -0.76 -1.54 25.38
CA SER A 248 -0.17 -2.46 26.38
C SER A 248 0.10 -3.89 25.86
N ARG A 249 -0.52 -4.28 24.73
CA ARG A 249 -0.31 -5.58 24.08
C ARG A 249 0.87 -5.57 23.11
N LEU A 250 1.29 -4.39 22.65
CA LEU A 250 2.36 -4.24 21.66
C LEU A 250 3.69 -4.83 22.17
N TYR A 251 4.53 -5.28 21.24
CA TYR A 251 5.93 -5.57 21.57
C TYR A 251 6.60 -4.35 22.22
N PRO A 252 7.53 -4.54 23.17
CA PRO A 252 8.10 -3.43 23.97
C PRO A 252 8.70 -2.29 23.12
N GLY A 253 9.32 -2.61 21.98
CA GLY A 253 9.87 -1.61 21.06
C GLY A 253 8.78 -0.73 20.45
N LEU A 254 7.69 -1.33 19.99
CA LEU A 254 6.54 -0.64 19.40
C LEU A 254 5.78 0.16 20.50
N GLN A 255 5.58 -0.43 21.67
CA GLN A 255 4.98 0.28 22.80
C GLN A 255 5.76 1.56 23.15
N LYS A 256 7.09 1.45 23.27
CA LYS A 256 7.99 2.60 23.51
C LYS A 256 7.93 3.63 22.38
N GLY A 257 7.72 3.18 21.15
CA GLY A 257 7.50 4.05 19.99
C GLY A 257 6.32 4.98 20.20
N LEU A 258 5.18 4.47 20.65
CA LEU A 258 3.93 5.22 20.82
C LEU A 258 3.79 5.95 22.17
N THR A 259 4.67 5.72 23.15
CA THR A 259 4.53 6.34 24.46
C THR A 259 5.64 7.34 24.75
N THR A 260 5.31 8.39 25.48
CA THR A 260 6.28 9.32 26.08
C THR A 260 6.85 8.76 27.38
N ASP A 261 7.91 9.37 27.92
CA ASP A 261 8.53 8.93 29.18
C ASP A 261 7.60 9.08 30.40
N ASP A 262 6.61 9.98 30.33
CA ASP A 262 5.57 10.20 31.35
C ASP A 262 4.28 9.42 31.07
N GLY A 263 4.28 8.52 30.07
CA GLY A 263 3.22 7.55 29.83
C GLY A 263 2.07 8.05 28.95
N GLN A 264 2.19 9.22 28.31
CA GLN A 264 1.20 9.68 27.34
C GLN A 264 1.27 8.84 26.07
N ILE A 265 0.11 8.57 25.43
CA ILE A 265 0.00 7.85 24.15
C ILE A 265 -0.11 8.88 23.03
N VAL A 266 0.80 8.82 22.05
CA VAL A 266 0.93 9.84 21.01
C VAL A 266 0.16 9.54 19.73
N GLY A 267 -0.21 8.27 19.48
CA GLY A 267 -0.88 7.86 18.24
C GLY A 267 -1.14 6.36 18.17
N TRP A 268 -1.45 5.90 16.98
CA TRP A 268 -1.60 4.48 16.65
C TRP A 268 -0.89 4.14 15.35
N TYR A 269 -0.45 2.91 15.19
CA TYR A 269 0.18 2.45 13.96
C TYR A 269 -0.84 2.29 12.84
N GLU A 270 -0.63 2.97 11.73
CA GLU A 270 -1.32 2.74 10.45
C GLU A 270 -0.82 1.45 9.82
N THR A 271 0.51 1.39 9.68
CA THR A 271 1.21 0.28 9.07
C THR A 271 2.46 -0.04 9.87
N VAL A 272 2.74 -1.32 10.03
CA VAL A 272 4.00 -1.84 10.56
C VAL A 272 4.51 -2.88 9.59
N GLU A 273 5.53 -2.53 8.85
CA GLU A 273 6.23 -3.43 7.93
C GLU A 273 7.44 -4.02 8.65
N THR A 274 7.53 -5.33 8.66
CA THR A 274 8.66 -6.06 9.22
C THR A 274 9.44 -6.71 8.10
N TYR A 275 10.76 -6.62 8.20
CA TYR A 275 11.67 -7.20 7.22
C TYR A 275 12.42 -8.34 7.87
N LEU A 276 12.31 -9.53 7.27
CA LEU A 276 13.00 -10.74 7.72
C LEU A 276 13.99 -11.16 6.64
N PRO A 277 15.16 -11.68 7.03
CA PRO A 277 16.09 -12.22 6.07
C PRO A 277 15.61 -13.59 5.55
N ASP A 278 15.93 -13.85 4.30
CA ASP A 278 15.77 -15.16 3.65
C ASP A 278 17.09 -15.58 3.01
N ALA A 279 17.23 -16.84 2.64
CA ALA A 279 18.42 -17.36 1.98
C ALA A 279 18.08 -18.53 1.04
N ALA A 280 18.89 -18.73 0.01
CA ALA A 280 18.89 -19.90 -0.83
C ALA A 280 19.41 -21.12 -0.02
N MET A 281 18.55 -21.70 0.81
CA MET A 281 18.90 -22.75 1.76
C MET A 281 19.45 -24.01 1.10
N ASP A 282 18.98 -24.34 -0.09
CA ASP A 282 19.49 -25.45 -0.89
C ASP A 282 20.95 -25.27 -1.26
N VAL A 283 21.37 -24.05 -1.60
CA VAL A 283 22.78 -23.72 -1.89
C VAL A 283 23.63 -23.77 -0.62
N LEU A 284 23.13 -23.21 0.48
CA LEU A 284 23.83 -23.30 1.77
C LEU A 284 24.04 -24.76 2.21
N GLU A 285 23.00 -25.57 2.19
CA GLU A 285 23.02 -26.99 2.58
C GLU A 285 23.94 -27.84 1.68
N GLN A 286 23.93 -27.61 0.36
CA GLN A 286 24.84 -28.29 -0.58
C GLN A 286 26.31 -28.00 -0.27
N ASN A 287 26.61 -26.84 0.29
CA ASN A 287 27.96 -26.45 0.72
C ASN A 287 28.22 -26.71 2.21
N GLY A 288 27.34 -27.45 2.89
CA GLY A 288 27.50 -27.83 4.31
C GLY A 288 27.32 -26.69 5.29
N MET A 289 26.61 -25.63 4.88
CA MET A 289 26.33 -24.45 5.68
C MET A 289 24.89 -24.45 6.18
N THR A 290 24.64 -23.66 7.21
CA THR A 290 23.30 -23.36 7.72
C THR A 290 23.07 -21.87 7.63
N PHE A 291 21.83 -21.41 7.82
CA PHE A 291 21.55 -20.00 7.89
C PHE A 291 22.42 -19.31 8.95
N ALA A 292 23.01 -18.18 8.59
CA ALA A 292 23.93 -17.43 9.47
C ALA A 292 23.18 -16.80 10.66
N ASN A 293 23.74 -16.89 11.86
CA ASN A 293 23.17 -16.26 13.06
C ASN A 293 23.65 -14.81 13.26
N THR A 294 24.82 -14.48 12.70
CA THR A 294 25.41 -13.14 12.78
C THR A 294 25.78 -12.61 11.40
N LEU A 295 25.86 -11.27 11.27
CA LEU A 295 26.30 -10.64 10.04
C LEU A 295 27.73 -11.07 9.66
N LEU A 296 28.60 -11.23 10.65
CA LEU A 296 29.98 -11.70 10.41
C LEU A 296 29.99 -13.10 9.80
N GLU A 297 29.18 -14.02 10.34
CA GLU A 297 29.06 -15.39 9.81
C GLU A 297 28.53 -15.36 8.36
N MET A 298 27.52 -14.56 8.07
CA MET A 298 26.98 -14.36 6.71
C MET A 298 28.10 -13.91 5.74
N PHE A 299 28.88 -12.88 6.10
CA PHE A 299 29.95 -12.40 5.24
C PHE A 299 31.07 -13.42 5.06
N GLN A 300 31.35 -14.24 6.08
CA GLN A 300 32.31 -15.33 5.98
C GLN A 300 31.82 -16.43 5.02
N GLN A 301 30.55 -16.80 5.09
CA GLN A 301 29.94 -17.76 4.17
C GLN A 301 29.96 -17.24 2.73
N ILE A 302 29.55 -15.96 2.51
CA ILE A 302 29.64 -15.34 1.19
C ILE A 302 31.08 -15.36 0.65
N THR A 303 32.06 -14.99 1.46
CA THR A 303 33.47 -14.99 1.04
C THR A 303 33.93 -16.40 0.67
N GLN A 304 33.59 -17.41 1.47
CA GLN A 304 33.96 -18.80 1.18
C GLN A 304 33.34 -19.27 -0.15
N LEU A 305 32.04 -19.03 -0.38
CA LEU A 305 31.37 -19.43 -1.61
C LEU A 305 31.88 -18.66 -2.84
N ALA A 306 32.32 -17.41 -2.65
CA ALA A 306 32.97 -16.63 -3.68
C ALA A 306 34.33 -17.23 -4.08
N ASP A 307 35.16 -17.64 -3.11
CA ASP A 307 36.45 -18.28 -3.34
C ASP A 307 36.30 -19.66 -4.03
N GLU A 308 35.19 -20.34 -3.79
CA GLU A 308 34.80 -21.63 -4.42
C GLU A 308 34.18 -21.45 -5.81
N GLY A 309 33.84 -20.19 -6.24
CA GLY A 309 33.29 -19.86 -7.55
C GLY A 309 31.79 -20.08 -7.71
N VAL A 310 31.06 -20.34 -6.62
CA VAL A 310 29.65 -20.70 -6.64
C VAL A 310 28.78 -19.63 -7.30
N PHE A 311 29.03 -18.35 -7.02
CA PHE A 311 28.23 -17.26 -7.58
C PHE A 311 28.33 -17.15 -9.10
N ALA A 312 29.52 -17.39 -9.66
CA ALA A 312 29.71 -17.39 -11.10
C ALA A 312 29.07 -18.60 -11.79
N ASP A 313 29.14 -19.76 -11.15
CA ASP A 313 28.60 -21.02 -11.68
C ASP A 313 27.06 -21.04 -11.65
N GLU A 314 26.44 -20.51 -10.59
CA GLU A 314 24.98 -20.46 -10.42
C GLU A 314 24.33 -19.20 -11.03
N GLY A 315 25.14 -18.18 -11.41
CA GLY A 315 24.61 -16.88 -11.86
C GLY A 315 23.81 -16.12 -10.78
N MET A 316 24.16 -16.36 -9.52
CA MET A 316 23.45 -15.86 -8.34
C MET A 316 24.19 -14.67 -7.71
N ALA A 317 23.46 -13.67 -7.23
CA ALA A 317 24.04 -12.58 -6.43
C ALA A 317 24.34 -13.04 -4.99
N PRO A 318 25.44 -12.56 -4.36
CA PRO A 318 25.69 -12.87 -2.94
C PRO A 318 24.61 -12.33 -2.01
N LEU A 319 24.06 -11.16 -2.33
CA LEU A 319 23.04 -10.45 -1.57
C LEU A 319 22.09 -9.75 -2.53
N GLY A 320 20.82 -9.76 -2.21
CA GLY A 320 19.82 -8.97 -2.89
C GLY A 320 19.99 -7.47 -2.62
N TYR A 321 18.88 -6.74 -2.51
CA TYR A 321 18.96 -5.31 -2.18
C TYR A 321 19.59 -5.10 -0.78
N PRO A 322 20.52 -4.15 -0.58
CA PRO A 322 20.98 -3.08 -1.49
C PRO A 322 22.19 -3.46 -2.37
N GLY A 323 22.48 -4.74 -2.57
CA GLY A 323 23.64 -5.24 -3.30
C GLY A 323 24.90 -5.41 -2.42
N TYR A 324 25.78 -6.33 -2.85
CA TYR A 324 26.98 -6.72 -2.06
C TYR A 324 28.20 -5.86 -2.41
N SER A 325 28.29 -4.69 -1.78
CA SER A 325 29.45 -3.82 -1.87
C SER A 325 29.92 -3.39 -0.48
N ARG A 326 31.21 -3.00 -0.38
CA ARG A 326 31.80 -2.58 0.89
C ARG A 326 31.01 -1.46 1.56
N LEU A 327 30.61 -0.45 0.80
CA LEU A 327 29.85 0.69 1.33
C LEU A 327 28.49 0.25 1.87
N ASN A 328 27.76 -0.56 1.12
CA ASN A 328 26.45 -1.05 1.52
C ASN A 328 26.53 -1.91 2.78
N MET A 329 27.54 -2.81 2.83
CA MET A 329 27.72 -3.68 3.99
C MET A 329 28.14 -2.93 5.26
N LEU A 330 28.96 -1.89 5.12
CA LEU A 330 29.30 -1.01 6.25
C LEU A 330 28.07 -0.26 6.75
N ASN A 331 27.27 0.32 5.85
CA ASN A 331 26.06 1.04 6.21
C ASN A 331 25.05 0.12 6.90
N MET A 332 24.74 -1.03 6.31
CA MET A 332 23.84 -2.03 6.89
C MET A 332 24.29 -2.48 8.28
N SER A 333 25.57 -2.77 8.45
CA SER A 333 26.12 -3.23 9.73
C SER A 333 26.04 -2.16 10.82
N ILE A 334 26.34 -0.90 10.48
CA ILE A 334 26.24 0.23 11.40
C ILE A 334 24.79 0.50 11.76
N GLU A 335 23.89 0.51 10.79
CA GLU A 335 22.47 0.72 11.02
C GLU A 335 21.89 -0.36 11.93
N ARG A 336 22.19 -1.63 11.66
CA ARG A 336 21.76 -2.75 12.51
C ARG A 336 22.27 -2.58 13.94
N TYR A 337 23.53 -2.25 14.11
CA TYR A 337 24.11 -2.00 15.42
C TYR A 337 23.42 -0.86 16.17
N LEU A 338 23.16 0.27 15.48
CA LEU A 338 22.45 1.40 16.08
C LEU A 338 21.06 1.02 16.56
N ASN A 339 20.32 0.25 15.76
CA ASN A 339 18.99 -0.24 16.09
C ASN A 339 19.02 -1.18 17.32
N GLU A 340 19.99 -2.10 17.39
CA GLU A 340 20.19 -2.98 18.54
C GLU A 340 20.50 -2.18 19.83
N GLN A 341 21.40 -1.19 19.74
CA GLN A 341 21.73 -0.35 20.90
C GLN A 341 20.53 0.50 21.36
N GLN A 342 19.73 0.99 20.43
CA GLN A 342 18.52 1.74 20.74
C GLN A 342 17.46 0.84 21.40
N LEU A 343 17.29 -0.38 20.94
CA LEU A 343 16.39 -1.36 21.54
C LEU A 343 16.77 -1.64 22.99
N LEU A 344 18.07 -1.84 23.25
CA LEU A 344 18.61 -2.07 24.60
C LEU A 344 18.55 -0.83 25.50
N GLY A 345 18.29 0.35 24.95
CA GLY A 345 18.38 1.62 25.67
C GLY A 345 19.82 2.01 26.06
N ASN A 346 20.80 1.45 25.38
CA ASN A 346 22.21 1.71 25.63
C ASN A 346 22.63 3.09 25.10
N ARG A 347 23.69 3.64 25.71
CA ARG A 347 24.39 4.76 25.08
C ARG A 347 25.12 4.27 23.84
N ILE A 348 24.85 4.89 22.70
CA ILE A 348 25.51 4.57 21.44
C ILE A 348 27.01 4.87 21.55
N THR A 349 27.84 3.88 21.27
CA THR A 349 29.29 4.00 21.15
C THR A 349 29.77 3.06 20.04
N LEU A 350 30.59 3.56 19.13
CA LEU A 350 31.20 2.72 18.09
C LEU A 350 32.42 1.93 18.63
N ASN A 351 32.80 2.10 19.88
CA ASN A 351 33.85 1.33 20.55
C ASN A 351 33.27 0.02 21.13
N ASN A 352 32.76 -0.84 20.25
CA ASN A 352 32.27 -2.18 20.57
C ASN A 352 33.14 -3.20 19.81
N ALA A 353 33.63 -4.22 20.51
CA ALA A 353 34.60 -5.18 19.93
C ALA A 353 34.00 -5.99 18.78
N GLU A 354 32.74 -6.46 18.92
CA GLU A 354 32.04 -7.25 17.89
C GLU A 354 31.76 -6.39 16.64
N LEU A 355 31.33 -5.14 16.82
CA LEU A 355 31.17 -4.20 15.70
C LEU A 355 32.52 -3.93 15.01
N GLN A 356 33.60 -3.71 15.77
CA GLN A 356 34.91 -3.45 15.18
C GLN A 356 35.44 -4.65 14.40
N GLU A 357 35.24 -5.87 14.90
CA GLU A 357 35.59 -7.11 14.21
C GLU A 357 34.83 -7.22 12.88
N LEU A 358 33.50 -7.02 12.92
CA LEU A 358 32.63 -7.04 11.75
C LEU A 358 33.07 -6.00 10.70
N LEU A 359 33.24 -4.73 11.10
CA LEU A 359 33.66 -3.67 10.16
C LEU A 359 35.07 -3.93 9.61
N THR A 360 35.98 -4.47 10.41
CA THR A 360 37.33 -4.84 9.97
C THR A 360 37.30 -5.95 8.92
N TYR A 361 36.44 -6.97 9.14
CA TYR A 361 36.20 -8.04 8.18
C TYR A 361 35.69 -7.51 6.85
N ILE A 362 34.66 -6.65 6.88
CA ILE A 362 34.08 -6.05 5.69
C ILE A 362 35.12 -5.27 4.88
N VAL A 363 35.90 -4.42 5.54
CA VAL A 363 36.96 -3.64 4.86
C VAL A 363 38.01 -4.52 4.20
N ALA A 364 38.32 -5.67 4.79
CA ALA A 364 39.35 -6.58 4.28
C ALA A 364 38.87 -7.51 3.16
N ASN A 365 37.58 -7.94 3.19
CA ASN A 365 37.13 -9.06 2.38
C ASN A 365 35.97 -8.71 1.42
N VAL A 366 35.21 -7.65 1.69
CA VAL A 366 34.09 -7.26 0.79
C VAL A 366 34.62 -6.32 -0.30
N PRO A 367 34.28 -6.57 -1.60
CA PRO A 367 34.75 -5.73 -2.70
C PRO A 367 34.23 -4.29 -2.59
N GLU A 368 34.96 -3.35 -3.19
CA GLU A 368 34.51 -1.94 -3.26
C GLU A 368 33.36 -1.78 -4.21
N ASP A 369 33.36 -2.52 -5.31
CA ASP A 369 32.43 -2.41 -6.42
C ASP A 369 31.32 -3.47 -6.32
N GLU A 370 30.09 -3.07 -6.60
CA GLU A 370 28.94 -3.97 -6.69
C GLU A 370 29.05 -4.91 -7.88
N ASP A 371 29.72 -4.47 -8.97
CA ASP A 371 29.90 -5.24 -10.20
C ASP A 371 30.91 -6.41 -10.05
N ALA A 372 31.49 -6.59 -8.86
CA ALA A 372 32.41 -7.71 -8.59
C ALA A 372 31.72 -9.09 -8.63
N PHE A 373 30.40 -9.12 -8.50
CA PHE A 373 29.56 -10.32 -8.55
C PHE A 373 28.40 -10.17 -9.54
N PRO A 374 27.74 -11.29 -9.91
CA PRO A 374 26.48 -11.21 -10.64
C PRO A 374 25.48 -10.33 -9.91
N GLN A 375 24.77 -9.49 -10.65
CA GLN A 375 23.71 -8.64 -10.11
C GLN A 375 22.40 -9.45 -9.99
N ASN A 376 21.55 -9.06 -9.04
CA ASN A 376 20.27 -9.72 -8.81
C ASN A 376 19.21 -9.26 -9.84
N GLU A 377 19.50 -9.41 -11.16
CA GLU A 377 18.58 -9.01 -12.22
C GLU A 377 17.30 -9.88 -12.28
N ASP A 378 17.41 -11.16 -11.90
CA ASP A 378 16.32 -12.13 -11.92
C ASP A 378 15.71 -12.40 -10.53
N GLY A 379 16.11 -11.65 -9.49
CA GLY A 379 15.63 -11.85 -8.12
C GLY A 379 16.20 -13.10 -7.45
N TYR A 380 17.36 -13.61 -7.90
CA TYR A 380 18.01 -14.77 -7.32
C TYR A 380 19.31 -14.40 -6.60
N SER A 381 19.29 -14.47 -5.29
CA SER A 381 20.43 -14.17 -4.42
C SER A 381 20.62 -15.21 -3.34
N LEU A 382 21.86 -15.32 -2.81
CA LEU A 382 22.15 -16.23 -1.68
C LEU A 382 21.44 -15.76 -0.40
N TYR A 383 21.48 -14.46 -0.14
CA TYR A 383 20.80 -13.83 0.99
C TYR A 383 19.94 -12.68 0.52
N GLU A 384 18.72 -12.61 1.05
CA GLU A 384 17.84 -11.43 0.99
C GLU A 384 17.69 -10.88 2.41
N MET A 385 17.97 -9.58 2.61
CA MET A 385 17.96 -9.00 3.96
C MET A 385 16.65 -8.34 4.34
N ASP A 386 15.89 -7.90 3.35
CA ASP A 386 14.72 -7.07 3.53
C ASP A 386 13.53 -7.63 2.74
N VAL A 387 13.20 -8.90 3.00
CA VAL A 387 12.01 -9.48 2.38
C VAL A 387 10.79 -9.02 3.17
N SER A 388 10.01 -8.12 2.58
CA SER A 388 8.67 -7.79 3.06
C SER A 388 7.77 -8.99 2.79
N MET A 389 7.60 -9.86 3.79
CA MET A 389 6.91 -11.12 3.60
C MET A 389 5.62 -11.22 4.40
N PRO A 390 4.58 -11.82 3.84
CA PRO A 390 3.69 -12.62 4.68
C PRO A 390 4.57 -13.64 5.41
N ILE A 391 4.33 -13.83 6.70
CA ILE A 391 5.07 -14.80 7.53
C ILE A 391 4.94 -16.17 6.86
N THR A 392 5.98 -16.58 6.15
CA THR A 392 6.09 -17.92 5.55
C THR A 392 6.97 -18.80 6.43
N THR A 393 6.91 -20.10 6.20
CA THR A 393 7.72 -21.08 6.95
C THR A 393 9.23 -20.97 6.66
N ASP A 394 9.62 -20.19 5.66
CA ASP A 394 10.98 -20.10 5.15
C ASP A 394 11.74 -18.86 5.64
N CYS A 395 11.07 -17.97 6.41
CA CYS A 395 11.72 -16.81 7.01
C CYS A 395 12.58 -17.19 8.21
N HIS A 396 13.74 -16.55 8.31
CA HIS A 396 14.70 -16.75 9.38
C HIS A 396 14.70 -15.58 10.37
N MET A 397 15.19 -15.84 11.59
CA MET A 397 15.39 -14.76 12.56
C MET A 397 16.50 -13.82 12.07
N PRO A 398 16.35 -12.49 12.27
CA PRO A 398 17.35 -11.54 11.85
C PRO A 398 18.73 -11.84 12.43
N MET A 399 19.75 -11.76 11.58
CA MET A 399 21.14 -11.90 12.00
C MET A 399 21.50 -10.79 12.98
N LYS A 400 22.25 -11.13 14.01
CA LYS A 400 22.77 -10.19 15.00
C LYS A 400 24.06 -9.54 14.49
N VAL A 401 24.40 -8.38 15.04
CA VAL A 401 25.73 -7.77 14.80
C VAL A 401 26.83 -8.65 15.41
N GLY A 402 26.62 -9.17 16.61
CA GLY A 402 27.50 -10.10 17.31
C GLY A 402 26.73 -11.06 18.21
N GLU A 403 27.42 -12.06 18.75
CA GLU A 403 26.81 -13.10 19.58
C GLU A 403 26.13 -12.56 20.85
N SER A 404 26.65 -11.47 21.39
CA SER A 404 26.10 -10.81 22.58
C SER A 404 24.88 -9.92 22.29
N SER A 405 24.60 -9.63 21.03
CA SER A 405 23.49 -8.78 20.61
C SER A 405 22.15 -9.51 20.70
N PRO A 406 21.05 -8.82 21.01
CA PRO A 406 19.72 -9.40 20.89
C PRO A 406 19.34 -9.56 19.41
N ALA A 407 18.57 -10.59 19.11
CA ALA A 407 17.88 -10.62 17.82
C ALA A 407 16.79 -9.53 17.80
N ALA A 408 16.84 -8.65 16.80
CA ALA A 408 15.90 -7.57 16.63
C ALA A 408 15.35 -7.58 15.21
N ILE A 409 14.02 -7.55 15.08
CA ILE A 409 13.36 -7.44 13.78
C ILE A 409 13.24 -5.96 13.45
N PRO A 410 13.86 -5.47 12.36
CA PRO A 410 13.63 -4.10 11.92
C PRO A 410 12.18 -3.93 11.49
N ALA A 411 11.62 -2.77 11.77
CA ALA A 411 10.28 -2.42 11.35
C ALA A 411 10.22 -0.97 10.85
N SER A 412 9.67 -0.78 9.68
CA SER A 412 9.21 0.54 9.21
C SER A 412 7.80 0.78 9.73
N VAL A 413 7.56 1.93 10.30
CA VAL A 413 6.28 2.25 10.93
C VAL A 413 5.70 3.55 10.39
N TYR A 414 4.40 3.51 10.12
CA TYR A 414 3.59 4.66 9.80
C TYR A 414 2.66 4.90 10.99
N VAL A 415 2.65 6.12 11.53
CA VAL A 415 1.95 6.42 12.78
C VAL A 415 0.93 7.51 12.57
N LEU A 416 -0.32 7.20 12.84
CA LEU A 416 -1.40 8.18 12.90
C LEU A 416 -1.34 8.94 14.23
N VAL A 417 -1.25 10.26 14.15
CA VAL A 417 -1.19 11.16 15.30
C VAL A 417 -2.32 12.18 15.21
N VAL A 418 -3.13 12.31 16.22
CA VAL A 418 -4.18 13.33 16.24
C VAL A 418 -3.55 14.71 16.38
N ASN A 419 -3.80 15.57 15.38
CA ASN A 419 -3.27 16.93 15.36
C ASN A 419 -3.76 17.71 16.59
N PRO A 420 -2.85 18.30 17.40
CA PRO A 420 -3.24 19.06 18.60
C PRO A 420 -4.07 20.31 18.29
N TYR A 421 -4.09 20.74 17.03
CA TYR A 421 -4.83 21.93 16.58
C TYR A 421 -6.17 21.57 15.90
N SER A 422 -6.46 20.29 15.64
CA SER A 422 -7.71 19.82 15.00
C SER A 422 -8.96 20.35 15.73
N GLN A 423 -9.99 20.64 14.94
CA GLN A 423 -11.33 20.96 15.45
C GLN A 423 -12.19 19.71 15.66
N HIS A 424 -11.81 18.56 15.09
CA HIS A 424 -12.55 17.29 15.16
C HIS A 424 -11.81 16.21 15.99
N LYS A 425 -11.11 16.62 17.06
CA LYS A 425 -10.28 15.71 17.88
C LYS A 425 -11.01 14.47 18.37
N GLU A 426 -12.25 14.63 18.85
CA GLU A 426 -13.04 13.51 19.37
C GLU A 426 -13.33 12.47 18.30
N GLU A 427 -13.60 12.90 17.07
CA GLU A 427 -13.84 12.00 15.95
C GLU A 427 -12.52 11.35 15.48
N ALA A 428 -11.45 12.13 15.41
CA ALA A 428 -10.12 11.60 15.09
C ALA A 428 -9.66 10.54 16.10
N ILE A 429 -9.92 10.74 17.40
CA ILE A 429 -9.64 9.74 18.43
C ILE A 429 -10.47 8.47 18.20
N ARG A 430 -11.78 8.59 17.94
CA ARG A 430 -12.66 7.45 17.63
C ARG A 430 -12.18 6.65 16.42
N TYR A 431 -11.67 7.34 15.40
CA TYR A 431 -11.07 6.65 14.25
C TYR A 431 -9.81 5.88 14.63
N LEU A 432 -8.91 6.47 15.42
CA LEU A 432 -7.72 5.74 15.90
C LEU A 432 -8.10 4.54 16.81
N GLU A 433 -9.13 4.68 17.64
CA GLU A 433 -9.69 3.57 18.43
C GLU A 433 -10.21 2.43 17.54
N TYR A 434 -10.88 2.80 16.44
CA TYR A 434 -11.35 1.84 15.44
C TYR A 434 -10.19 1.12 14.76
N CYS A 435 -9.16 1.86 14.29
CA CYS A 435 -7.95 1.25 13.72
C CYS A 435 -7.29 0.27 14.69
N ALA A 436 -7.23 0.64 15.98
CA ALA A 436 -6.62 -0.21 17.00
C ALA A 436 -7.42 -1.50 17.31
N GLN A 437 -8.73 -1.50 17.05
CA GLN A 437 -9.59 -2.67 17.25
C GLN A 437 -9.68 -3.55 16.01
N ASN A 438 -9.43 -3.00 14.82
CA ASN A 438 -9.59 -3.66 13.53
C ASN A 438 -8.23 -3.83 12.81
N VAL A 439 -7.22 -4.24 13.54
CA VAL A 439 -5.92 -4.58 12.96
C VAL A 439 -6.07 -5.86 12.15
N TYR A 440 -5.56 -5.86 10.92
CA TYR A 440 -5.57 -7.05 10.05
C TYR A 440 -4.88 -8.23 10.71
N ASP A 441 -5.39 -9.44 10.50
CA ASP A 441 -4.93 -10.66 11.16
C ASP A 441 -3.41 -10.87 11.06
N GLU A 442 -2.84 -10.70 9.89
CA GLU A 442 -1.38 -10.83 9.69
C GLU A 442 -0.60 -9.77 10.48
N THR A 443 -1.09 -8.54 10.52
CA THR A 443 -0.46 -7.44 11.26
C THR A 443 -0.50 -7.69 12.76
N GLN A 444 -1.56 -8.32 13.29
CA GLN A 444 -1.67 -8.62 14.72
C GLN A 444 -0.48 -9.45 15.23
N TYR A 445 -0.01 -10.44 14.44
CA TYR A 445 1.16 -11.25 14.80
C TYR A 445 2.48 -10.47 14.78
N ARG A 446 2.53 -9.41 13.98
CA ARG A 446 3.73 -8.56 13.88
C ARG A 446 3.83 -7.54 15.01
N ILE A 447 2.71 -7.11 15.58
CA ILE A 447 2.68 -6.00 16.53
C ILE A 447 2.36 -6.40 17.96
N PHE A 448 1.54 -7.45 18.17
CA PHE A 448 1.08 -7.85 19.51
C PHE A 448 1.91 -8.99 20.09
N ALA A 449 2.48 -8.76 21.27
CA ALA A 449 3.32 -9.74 21.96
C ALA A 449 2.53 -10.95 22.55
N ASP A 450 1.21 -10.83 22.63
CA ASP A 450 0.32 -11.88 23.14
C ASP A 450 -0.26 -12.79 22.04
N MET A 451 0.04 -12.53 20.77
CA MET A 451 -0.35 -13.37 19.63
C MET A 451 0.68 -14.50 19.48
N THR A 452 0.42 -15.62 20.16
CA THR A 452 1.35 -16.77 20.23
C THR A 452 0.84 -18.01 19.48
N GLU A 453 -0.43 -18.03 19.08
CA GLU A 453 -0.99 -19.11 18.30
C GLU A 453 -0.49 -19.02 16.86
N PRO A 454 -0.19 -20.17 16.19
CA PRO A 454 0.22 -20.16 14.79
C PRO A 454 -0.83 -19.51 13.90
N LEU A 455 -0.40 -18.69 12.95
CA LEU A 455 -1.27 -18.16 11.90
C LEU A 455 -1.70 -19.31 10.99
N VAL A 456 -2.99 -19.63 10.98
CA VAL A 456 -3.57 -20.68 10.13
C VAL A 456 -4.14 -20.03 8.88
N ASN A 457 -3.52 -20.27 7.73
CA ASN A 457 -4.08 -19.89 6.45
C ASN A 457 -5.11 -20.93 6.01
N THR A 458 -6.37 -20.73 6.41
CA THR A 458 -7.47 -21.66 6.12
C THR A 458 -7.69 -21.88 4.62
N TYR A 459 -7.41 -20.87 3.79
CA TYR A 459 -7.49 -20.98 2.32
C TYR A 459 -6.42 -21.93 1.78
N GLN A 460 -5.18 -21.79 2.23
CA GLN A 460 -4.10 -22.70 1.83
C GLN A 460 -4.34 -24.13 2.30
N GLU A 461 -4.81 -24.33 3.53
CA GLU A 461 -5.16 -25.66 4.03
C GLU A 461 -6.26 -26.34 3.21
N GLN A 462 -7.31 -25.59 2.87
CA GLN A 462 -8.37 -26.09 1.98
C GLN A 462 -7.83 -26.42 0.61
N ARG A 463 -6.99 -25.56 0.03
CA ARG A 463 -6.39 -25.79 -1.29
C ARG A 463 -5.45 -26.99 -1.31
N ILE A 464 -4.66 -27.17 -0.27
CA ILE A 464 -3.82 -28.37 -0.09
C ILE A 464 -4.67 -29.63 0.02
N ALA A 465 -5.76 -29.60 0.81
CA ALA A 465 -6.68 -30.72 0.94
C ALA A 465 -7.37 -31.07 -0.39
N GLU A 466 -7.81 -30.07 -1.16
CA GLU A 466 -8.39 -30.28 -2.50
C GLU A 466 -7.39 -30.92 -3.47
N LEU A 467 -6.16 -30.42 -3.51
CA LEU A 467 -5.10 -30.96 -4.36
C LEU A 467 -4.72 -32.39 -3.95
N ALA A 468 -4.61 -32.64 -2.65
CA ALA A 468 -4.36 -34.00 -2.15
C ALA A 468 -5.48 -34.99 -2.54
N ALA A 469 -6.75 -34.55 -2.51
CA ALA A 469 -7.88 -35.34 -2.94
C ALA A 469 -7.91 -35.60 -4.47
N GLN A 470 -7.33 -34.71 -5.28
CA GLN A 470 -7.20 -34.90 -6.74
C GLN A 470 -6.07 -35.82 -7.12
N ILE A 471 -5.06 -35.99 -6.27
CA ILE A 471 -3.89 -36.86 -6.49
C ILE A 471 -4.17 -38.31 -6.02
N ALA A 472 -5.06 -38.47 -5.04
CA ALA A 472 -5.46 -39.77 -4.50
C ALA A 472 -6.47 -40.49 -5.38
#